data_d1b6855c87c0d421534e0b48158997d6
#
_entry.id   d1b6855c87c0d421534e0b48158997d6
#
_cell.length_a   1.000
_cell.length_b   1.000
_cell.length_c   1.000
_cell.angle_alpha   90.00
_cell.angle_beta   90.00
_cell.angle_gamma   90.00
#
_symmetry.space_group_name_H-M   'P 1'
#
loop_
_entity.id
_entity.type
_entity.pdbx_description
1 polymer ?
#
loop_
_entity_poly.entity_id
_entity_poly.type
_entity_poly.pdbx_seq_one_letter_code
_entity_poly.pdbx_strand_id
1 'polypeptide(L)'
;TSDNNQVKLRVVGPMELKSLQMSLPGATIETKRIKDAGDSGTFFGEQARGMDLLVTQTAKARSDVASIYRLPAGAMREDTLATGTPEVLLIKIEGMIEPLMQNFFSQQLRRARADKVDVIIIEIDSPGGMLGTAETMAEDIAALEEHGIRTVAWIPREAISGAAIIALGCDEIYMHPEARIGDAAPIEARDGAFERAPEKVLSYTRNLLRTLAEKKGRPAAIAEAMADKDLEVFQVVNPKTGETEFKTRDELHKAKQEFDDRQRVPESRKDNLLTVTGRRAHELRLAEPPVSGREELKQRLGIPAVTELKRIQRTWV
;
A
#
# COMPACT_ATOMS: atom_id res chain seq x y z
N THR A 1 -44.32 22.20 -0.68
CA THR A 1 -43.86 22.26 0.73
C THR A 1 -43.49 20.86 1.17
N SER A 2 -42.25 20.47 0.98
CA SER A 2 -41.69 19.21 1.47
C SER A 2 -41.08 19.48 2.84
N ASP A 3 -41.72 18.97 3.89
CA ASP A 3 -41.20 18.96 5.25
C ASP A 3 -39.98 18.03 5.31
N ASN A 4 -38.83 18.63 5.46
CA ASN A 4 -37.58 17.93 5.69
C ASN A 4 -37.49 17.67 7.19
N ASN A 5 -38.09 16.60 7.69
CA ASN A 5 -38.08 16.18 9.08
C ASN A 5 -36.72 15.53 9.41
N GLN A 6 -35.67 16.36 9.50
CA GLN A 6 -34.33 15.88 9.90
C GLN A 6 -34.27 15.71 11.41
N VAL A 7 -34.30 14.47 11.89
CA VAL A 7 -33.97 14.15 13.28
C VAL A 7 -32.46 14.31 13.47
N LYS A 8 -32.04 15.28 14.29
CA LYS A 8 -30.66 15.51 14.65
C LYS A 8 -30.42 15.09 16.08
N LEU A 9 -29.60 14.06 16.28
CA LEU A 9 -29.20 13.60 17.61
C LEU A 9 -27.98 14.42 18.09
N ARG A 10 -28.01 14.85 19.36
CA ARG A 10 -26.88 15.56 19.97
C ARG A 10 -26.80 15.25 21.45
N VAL A 11 -25.59 14.98 21.95
CA VAL A 11 -25.32 14.80 23.36
C VAL A 11 -24.92 16.15 23.94
N VAL A 12 -25.66 16.58 24.98
CA VAL A 12 -25.48 17.91 25.58
C VAL A 12 -25.52 17.85 27.12
N GLY A 13 -24.86 18.80 27.77
CA GLY A 13 -24.97 18.98 29.21
C GLY A 13 -26.27 19.70 29.60
N PRO A 14 -26.64 19.69 30.91
CA PRO A 14 -27.89 20.31 31.40
C PRO A 14 -28.02 21.80 31.08
N MET A 15 -26.92 22.55 31.09
CA MET A 15 -26.94 23.99 30.76
C MET A 15 -27.14 24.21 29.26
N GLU A 16 -26.47 23.41 28.46
CA GLU A 16 -26.61 23.49 27.00
C GLU A 16 -28.00 23.04 26.51
N LEU A 17 -28.62 22.05 27.19
CA LEU A 17 -30.00 21.66 26.92
C LEU A 17 -30.97 22.82 27.14
N LYS A 18 -30.82 23.57 28.28
CA LYS A 18 -31.65 24.74 28.52
C LYS A 18 -31.45 25.82 27.45
N SER A 19 -30.23 26.06 27.03
CA SER A 19 -29.92 27.00 25.96
C SER A 19 -30.57 26.61 24.62
N LEU A 20 -30.50 25.32 24.28
CA LEU A 20 -31.14 24.79 23.07
C LEU A 20 -32.66 24.91 23.10
N GLN A 21 -33.28 24.61 24.24
CA GLN A 21 -34.73 24.77 24.42
C GLN A 21 -35.18 26.23 24.24
N MET A 22 -34.37 27.20 24.69
CA MET A 22 -34.66 28.64 24.53
C MET A 22 -34.42 29.11 23.07
N SER A 23 -33.44 28.55 22.38
CA SER A 23 -33.06 29.00 21.04
C SER A 23 -33.91 28.40 19.91
N LEU A 24 -34.69 27.36 20.16
CA LEU A 24 -35.51 26.65 19.19
C LEU A 24 -36.99 26.61 19.61
N PRO A 25 -37.67 27.75 19.73
CA PRO A 25 -39.07 27.78 20.07
C PRO A 25 -39.91 27.12 18.94
N GLY A 26 -40.57 26.01 19.27
CA GLY A 26 -41.40 25.26 18.32
C GLY A 26 -40.80 23.95 17.81
N ALA A 27 -39.54 23.62 18.17
CA ALA A 27 -38.97 22.30 17.89
C ALA A 27 -39.37 21.27 18.96
N THR A 28 -39.74 20.08 18.53
CA THR A 28 -39.98 18.98 19.46
C THR A 28 -38.61 18.42 19.88
N ILE A 29 -38.22 18.63 21.13
CA ILE A 29 -36.97 18.14 21.71
C ILE A 29 -37.27 16.95 22.61
N GLU A 30 -36.96 15.75 22.15
CA GLU A 30 -36.99 14.54 22.96
C GLU A 30 -35.66 14.42 23.70
N THR A 31 -35.72 14.14 25.02
CA THR A 31 -34.50 14.01 25.82
C THR A 31 -34.44 12.65 26.49
N LYS A 32 -33.26 12.04 26.40
CA LYS A 32 -32.94 10.79 27.09
C LYS A 32 -31.71 11.00 27.97
N ARG A 33 -31.84 10.78 29.28
CA ARG A 33 -30.67 10.80 30.15
C ARG A 33 -29.77 9.60 29.90
N ILE A 34 -28.50 9.81 29.66
CA ILE A 34 -27.50 8.77 29.33
C ILE A 34 -26.57 8.45 30.53
N LYS A 35 -26.47 9.33 31.53
CA LYS A 35 -25.78 9.10 32.81
C LYS A 35 -26.34 10.00 33.91
N ASP A 36 -26.20 9.59 35.14
CA ASP A 36 -26.57 10.43 36.30
C ASP A 36 -25.44 11.37 36.73
N ALA A 37 -25.80 12.41 37.47
CA ALA A 37 -24.83 13.37 38.01
C ALA A 37 -23.94 12.68 39.06
N GLY A 38 -22.62 12.86 38.93
CA GLY A 38 -21.64 12.23 39.82
C GLY A 38 -21.11 10.87 39.33
N ASP A 39 -21.78 10.21 38.39
CA ASP A 39 -21.32 8.93 37.86
C ASP A 39 -20.23 9.12 36.79
N SER A 40 -19.36 8.10 36.65
CA SER A 40 -18.46 8.00 35.50
C SER A 40 -19.24 7.52 34.26
N GLY A 41 -19.10 8.19 33.11
CA GLY A 41 -19.71 7.74 31.85
C GLY A 41 -18.87 6.61 31.25
N THR A 42 -19.37 5.38 31.32
CA THR A 42 -18.77 4.22 30.67
C THR A 42 -19.69 3.73 29.57
N PHE A 43 -19.19 3.66 28.34
CA PHE A 43 -19.97 3.26 27.17
C PHE A 43 -19.22 2.18 26.37
N PHE A 44 -19.95 1.20 25.87
CA PHE A 44 -19.41 0.29 24.87
C PHE A 44 -19.26 1.00 23.53
N GLY A 45 -18.29 0.60 22.70
CA GLY A 45 -17.97 1.25 21.44
C GLY A 45 -19.17 1.43 20.49
N GLU A 46 -20.02 0.42 20.33
CA GLU A 46 -21.24 0.52 19.52
C GLU A 46 -22.27 1.49 20.11
N GLN A 47 -22.39 1.52 21.43
CA GLN A 47 -23.26 2.44 22.12
C GLN A 47 -22.78 3.89 21.98
N ALA A 48 -21.47 4.10 22.18
CA ALA A 48 -20.84 5.40 22.01
C ALA A 48 -20.98 5.92 20.58
N ARG A 49 -20.79 5.06 19.58
CA ARG A 49 -21.02 5.38 18.16
C ARG A 49 -22.47 5.77 17.87
N GLY A 50 -23.43 4.99 18.39
CA GLY A 50 -24.87 5.27 18.19
C GLY A 50 -25.31 6.59 18.83
N MET A 51 -24.55 7.13 19.80
CA MET A 51 -24.77 8.41 20.45
C MET A 51 -23.87 9.54 19.92
N ASP A 52 -23.04 9.27 18.92
CA ASP A 52 -22.03 10.21 18.39
C ASP A 52 -21.05 10.74 19.47
N LEU A 53 -20.66 9.86 20.40
CA LEU A 53 -19.77 10.16 21.52
C LEU A 53 -18.33 9.83 21.19
N LEU A 54 -17.61 10.72 20.48
CA LEU A 54 -16.16 10.59 20.18
C LEU A 54 -15.76 9.31 19.43
N VAL A 55 -16.71 8.49 18.99
CA VAL A 55 -16.48 7.22 18.31
C VAL A 55 -17.08 7.30 16.91
N THR A 56 -16.24 7.39 15.91
CA THR A 56 -16.64 7.44 14.49
C THR A 56 -16.91 6.05 13.93
N GLN A 57 -16.10 5.07 14.34
CA GLN A 57 -16.20 3.68 13.89
C GLN A 57 -15.88 2.71 15.02
N THR A 58 -16.37 1.48 14.90
CA THR A 58 -16.07 0.38 15.82
C THR A 58 -15.38 -0.76 15.07
N ALA A 59 -14.42 -1.40 15.72
CA ALA A 59 -13.68 -2.53 15.19
C ALA A 59 -13.79 -3.72 16.15
N LYS A 60 -13.99 -4.93 15.62
CA LYS A 60 -14.05 -6.17 16.41
C LYS A 60 -12.68 -6.85 16.53
N ALA A 61 -11.81 -6.61 15.54
CA ALA A 61 -10.48 -7.17 15.46
C ALA A 61 -9.45 -6.14 14.97
N ARG A 62 -8.17 -6.43 15.15
CA ARG A 62 -7.07 -5.60 14.60
C ARG A 62 -7.16 -5.46 13.08
N SER A 63 -7.62 -6.50 12.38
CA SER A 63 -7.90 -6.48 10.94
C SER A 63 -8.90 -5.39 10.54
N ASP A 64 -9.93 -5.19 11.34
CA ASP A 64 -10.93 -4.15 11.08
C ASP A 64 -10.30 -2.76 11.23
N VAL A 65 -9.46 -2.58 12.27
CA VAL A 65 -8.70 -1.32 12.47
C VAL A 65 -7.78 -1.07 11.27
N ALA A 66 -7.04 -2.08 10.83
CA ALA A 66 -6.17 -1.94 9.66
C ALA A 66 -6.95 -1.59 8.40
N SER A 67 -8.11 -2.20 8.19
CA SER A 67 -9.00 -1.88 7.06
C SER A 67 -9.56 -0.46 7.13
N ILE A 68 -10.02 -0.04 8.33
CA ILE A 68 -10.57 1.30 8.57
C ILE A 68 -9.52 2.38 8.29
N TYR A 69 -8.29 2.16 8.78
CA TYR A 69 -7.18 3.11 8.62
C TYR A 69 -6.29 2.81 7.41
N ARG A 70 -6.65 1.82 6.59
CA ARG A 70 -5.88 1.37 5.42
C ARG A 70 -4.41 1.18 5.73
N LEU A 71 -4.14 0.54 6.87
CA LEU A 71 -2.77 0.26 7.26
C LEU A 71 -2.17 -0.78 6.31
N PRO A 72 -0.89 -0.67 5.99
CA PRO A 72 -0.20 -1.67 5.18
C PRO A 72 -0.29 -3.05 5.85
N ALA A 73 -0.21 -4.12 5.05
CA ALA A 73 -0.29 -5.50 5.56
C ALA A 73 0.72 -5.77 6.70
N GLY A 74 1.88 -5.11 6.65
CA GLY A 74 2.90 -5.15 7.71
C GLY A 74 2.42 -4.65 9.07
N ALA A 75 1.48 -3.71 9.12
CA ALA A 75 0.95 -3.18 10.39
C ALA A 75 0.08 -4.19 11.16
N MET A 76 -0.36 -5.25 10.50
CA MET A 76 -1.16 -6.34 11.11
C MET A 76 -0.30 -7.43 11.75
N ARG A 77 0.98 -7.48 11.40
CA ARG A 77 1.87 -8.49 11.94
C ARG A 77 2.13 -8.18 13.41
N GLU A 78 1.98 -9.21 14.23
CA GLU A 78 2.53 -9.15 15.57
C GLU A 78 4.04 -9.01 15.43
N ASP A 79 4.63 -8.14 16.24
CA ASP A 79 6.08 -7.96 16.29
C ASP A 79 6.69 -9.27 16.79
N THR A 80 6.86 -10.24 15.88
CA THR A 80 7.57 -11.50 16.17
C THR A 80 9.00 -11.24 16.59
N LEU A 81 9.48 -10.00 16.37
CA LEU A 81 10.77 -9.50 16.81
C LEU A 81 10.82 -9.18 18.33
N ALA A 82 9.67 -9.20 19.02
CA ALA A 82 9.59 -8.85 20.44
C ALA A 82 10.24 -9.88 21.37
N THR A 83 10.58 -11.08 20.90
CA THR A 83 11.08 -12.19 21.76
C THR A 83 12.45 -12.75 21.37
N GLY A 84 13.13 -12.23 20.32
CA GLY A 84 14.45 -12.75 19.90
C GLY A 84 15.11 -11.90 18.80
N THR A 85 16.33 -12.25 18.45
CA THR A 85 17.00 -11.67 17.27
C THR A 85 16.40 -12.32 16.03
N PRO A 86 15.81 -11.56 15.09
CA PRO A 86 15.18 -12.14 13.90
C PRO A 86 16.23 -12.77 12.98
N GLU A 87 15.89 -13.89 12.39
CA GLU A 87 16.64 -14.47 11.28
C GLU A 87 16.36 -13.70 10.00
N VAL A 88 17.35 -12.93 9.53
CA VAL A 88 17.20 -12.04 8.38
C VAL A 88 18.08 -12.50 7.22
N LEU A 89 17.47 -12.70 6.05
CA LEU A 89 18.15 -13.04 4.82
C LEU A 89 18.16 -11.83 3.88
N LEU A 90 19.32 -11.47 3.33
CA LEU A 90 19.47 -10.47 2.28
C LEU A 90 19.78 -11.16 0.95
N ILE A 91 18.86 -11.05 -0.01
CA ILE A 91 19.05 -11.54 -1.38
C ILE A 91 19.22 -10.34 -2.31
N LYS A 92 20.30 -10.33 -3.10
CA LYS A 92 20.57 -9.26 -4.06
C LYS A 92 20.10 -9.65 -5.46
N ILE A 93 19.31 -8.79 -6.07
CA ILE A 93 18.92 -8.82 -7.48
C ILE A 93 19.64 -7.65 -8.16
N GLU A 94 20.61 -7.95 -9.00
CA GLU A 94 21.42 -6.95 -9.71
C GLU A 94 21.55 -7.31 -11.18
N GLY A 95 21.41 -6.29 -12.05
CA GLY A 95 21.48 -6.46 -13.50
C GLY A 95 20.19 -7.02 -14.11
N MET A 96 20.31 -7.69 -15.26
CA MET A 96 19.15 -8.17 -16.04
C MET A 96 18.42 -9.33 -15.37
N ILE A 97 17.08 -9.26 -15.38
CA ILE A 97 16.21 -10.32 -14.87
C ILE A 97 16.00 -11.35 -15.99
N GLU A 98 16.57 -12.54 -15.77
CA GLU A 98 16.61 -13.64 -16.72
C GLU A 98 16.34 -15.00 -16.01
N PRO A 99 16.04 -16.09 -16.73
CA PRO A 99 15.69 -17.38 -16.14
C PRO A 99 16.71 -17.94 -15.15
N LEU A 100 18.01 -17.66 -15.38
CA LEU A 100 19.07 -18.11 -14.49
C LEU A 100 19.02 -17.35 -13.13
N MET A 101 18.64 -16.06 -13.15
CA MET A 101 18.38 -15.27 -11.93
C MET A 101 17.18 -15.86 -11.18
N GLN A 102 16.09 -16.14 -11.87
CA GLN A 102 14.89 -16.75 -11.31
C GLN A 102 15.20 -18.08 -10.61
N ASN A 103 15.91 -18.99 -11.28
CA ASN A 103 16.29 -20.29 -10.70
C ASN A 103 17.09 -20.13 -9.41
N PHE A 104 18.07 -19.24 -9.40
CA PHE A 104 18.83 -18.90 -8.21
C PHE A 104 17.93 -18.36 -7.11
N PHE A 105 17.09 -17.39 -7.43
CA PHE A 105 16.19 -16.72 -6.49
C PHE A 105 15.19 -17.71 -5.87
N SER A 106 14.48 -18.50 -6.67
CA SER A 106 13.55 -19.52 -6.18
C SER A 106 14.23 -20.57 -5.31
N GLN A 107 15.51 -20.91 -5.57
CA GLN A 107 16.28 -21.77 -4.69
C GLN A 107 16.52 -21.12 -3.32
N GLN A 108 16.85 -19.82 -3.28
CA GLN A 108 17.04 -19.12 -2.03
C GLN A 108 15.74 -19.00 -1.22
N LEU A 109 14.61 -18.75 -1.88
CA LEU A 109 13.31 -18.71 -1.21
C LEU A 109 12.92 -20.07 -0.60
N ARG A 110 13.20 -21.17 -1.31
CA ARG A 110 12.99 -22.53 -0.74
C ARG A 110 13.85 -22.78 0.50
N ARG A 111 15.10 -22.35 0.50
CA ARG A 111 16.01 -22.44 1.68
C ARG A 111 15.49 -21.58 2.82
N ALA A 112 15.13 -20.33 2.54
CA ALA A 112 14.60 -19.43 3.57
C ALA A 112 13.37 -20.00 4.29
N ARG A 113 12.46 -20.68 3.54
CA ARG A 113 11.32 -21.39 4.12
C ARG A 113 11.75 -22.57 5.00
N ALA A 114 12.72 -23.37 4.55
CA ALA A 114 13.24 -24.51 5.31
C ALA A 114 13.94 -24.06 6.60
N ASP A 115 14.68 -22.97 6.52
CA ASP A 115 15.43 -22.37 7.65
C ASP A 115 14.54 -21.52 8.58
N LYS A 116 13.25 -21.37 8.25
CA LYS A 116 12.27 -20.54 8.99
C LYS A 116 12.75 -19.10 9.22
N VAL A 117 13.24 -18.48 8.15
CA VAL A 117 13.68 -17.08 8.15
C VAL A 117 12.48 -16.17 8.45
N ASP A 118 12.63 -15.19 9.32
CA ASP A 118 11.56 -14.25 9.70
C ASP A 118 11.37 -13.15 8.67
N VAL A 119 12.49 -12.62 8.13
CA VAL A 119 12.50 -11.48 7.21
C VAL A 119 13.41 -11.76 6.01
N ILE A 120 12.91 -11.55 4.81
CA ILE A 120 13.74 -11.54 3.60
C ILE A 120 13.79 -10.09 3.08
N ILE A 121 14.98 -9.52 3.06
CA ILE A 121 15.26 -8.26 2.39
C ILE A 121 15.74 -8.57 0.96
N ILE A 122 15.03 -8.06 -0.02
CA ILE A 122 15.38 -8.19 -1.43
C ILE A 122 15.94 -6.85 -1.89
N GLU A 123 17.26 -6.77 -2.01
CA GLU A 123 17.93 -5.58 -2.52
C GLU A 123 17.88 -5.61 -4.06
N ILE A 124 17.15 -4.66 -4.63
CA ILE A 124 16.87 -4.60 -6.07
C ILE A 124 17.61 -3.41 -6.67
N ASP A 125 18.49 -3.70 -7.62
CA ASP A 125 19.23 -2.72 -8.39
C ASP A 125 19.33 -3.20 -9.84
N SER A 126 18.23 -2.97 -10.61
CA SER A 126 18.03 -3.66 -11.87
C SER A 126 17.27 -2.79 -12.88
N PRO A 127 17.70 -2.77 -14.15
CA PRO A 127 16.97 -2.16 -15.25
C PRO A 127 15.77 -2.99 -15.71
N GLY A 128 15.52 -4.16 -15.12
CA GLY A 128 14.46 -5.08 -15.51
C GLY A 128 14.95 -6.27 -16.31
N GLY A 129 14.06 -6.85 -17.10
CA GLY A 129 14.34 -8.04 -17.93
C GLY A 129 13.08 -8.74 -18.40
N MET A 130 13.13 -10.06 -18.52
CA MET A 130 12.04 -10.85 -19.10
C MET A 130 10.77 -10.82 -18.24
N LEU A 131 9.63 -10.43 -18.84
CA LEU A 131 8.35 -10.27 -18.14
C LEU A 131 7.94 -11.54 -17.38
N GLY A 132 7.90 -12.69 -18.04
CA GLY A 132 7.48 -13.95 -17.40
C GLY A 132 8.40 -14.39 -16.26
N THR A 133 9.69 -14.06 -16.34
CA THR A 133 10.66 -14.29 -15.26
C THR A 133 10.35 -13.39 -14.06
N ALA A 134 10.14 -12.09 -14.31
CA ALA A 134 9.80 -11.12 -13.26
C ALA A 134 8.47 -11.45 -12.59
N GLU A 135 7.47 -11.85 -13.36
CA GLU A 135 6.16 -12.31 -12.88
C GLU A 135 6.31 -13.50 -11.93
N THR A 136 6.97 -14.57 -12.35
CA THR A 136 7.18 -15.76 -11.52
C THR A 136 7.90 -15.40 -10.21
N MET A 137 8.92 -14.53 -10.28
CA MET A 137 9.63 -14.10 -9.08
C MET A 137 8.73 -13.28 -8.14
N ALA A 138 7.88 -12.39 -8.67
CA ALA A 138 6.94 -11.59 -7.89
C ALA A 138 5.86 -12.47 -7.22
N GLU A 139 5.36 -13.47 -7.92
CA GLU A 139 4.39 -14.45 -7.38
C GLU A 139 5.02 -15.32 -6.28
N ASP A 140 6.24 -15.83 -6.51
CA ASP A 140 7.00 -16.60 -5.50
C ASP A 140 7.20 -15.77 -4.21
N ILE A 141 7.49 -14.47 -4.32
CA ILE A 141 7.62 -13.55 -3.20
C ILE A 141 6.27 -13.36 -2.49
N ALA A 142 5.23 -13.07 -3.26
CA ALA A 142 3.90 -12.80 -2.72
C ALA A 142 3.30 -14.01 -1.98
N ALA A 143 3.71 -15.23 -2.34
CA ALA A 143 3.30 -16.46 -1.68
C ALA A 143 4.00 -16.71 -0.33
N LEU A 144 5.10 -16.02 -0.02
CA LEU A 144 5.81 -16.18 1.25
C LEU A 144 5.00 -15.72 2.46
N GLU A 145 4.03 -14.85 2.26
CA GLU A 145 3.09 -14.41 3.30
C GLU A 145 2.35 -15.59 3.95
N GLU A 146 1.98 -16.61 3.16
CA GLU A 146 1.33 -17.85 3.65
C GLU A 146 2.23 -18.65 4.59
N HIS A 147 3.53 -18.42 4.54
CA HIS A 147 4.54 -19.03 5.40
C HIS A 147 4.97 -18.14 6.58
N GLY A 148 4.32 -16.98 6.76
CA GLY A 148 4.66 -16.04 7.83
C GLY A 148 5.97 -15.28 7.62
N ILE A 149 6.59 -15.37 6.44
CA ILE A 149 7.86 -14.70 6.11
C ILE A 149 7.55 -13.28 5.62
N ARG A 150 8.12 -12.28 6.28
CA ARG A 150 8.03 -10.87 5.87
C ARG A 150 8.98 -10.57 4.73
N THR A 151 8.49 -9.97 3.66
CA THR A 151 9.29 -9.63 2.48
C THR A 151 9.43 -8.13 2.31
N VAL A 152 10.66 -7.65 2.13
CA VAL A 152 10.99 -6.22 2.04
C VAL A 152 11.82 -5.98 0.79
N ALA A 153 11.31 -5.20 -0.17
CA ALA A 153 12.13 -4.67 -1.25
C ALA A 153 12.93 -3.48 -0.73
N TRP A 154 14.25 -3.51 -0.93
CA TRP A 154 15.14 -2.36 -0.75
C TRP A 154 15.69 -1.92 -2.09
N ILE A 155 15.38 -0.70 -2.52
CA ILE A 155 15.80 -0.16 -3.82
C ILE A 155 16.81 0.97 -3.58
N PRO A 156 18.11 0.71 -3.69
CA PRO A 156 19.16 1.71 -3.48
C PRO A 156 19.32 2.67 -4.66
N ARG A 157 19.08 2.23 -5.91
CA ARG A 157 19.25 3.03 -7.13
C ARG A 157 18.05 2.94 -8.06
N GLU A 158 17.71 1.75 -8.52
CA GLU A 158 16.58 1.59 -9.43
C GLU A 158 15.95 0.20 -9.43
N ALA A 159 14.64 0.20 -9.66
CA ALA A 159 13.85 -0.98 -9.97
C ALA A 159 12.96 -0.64 -11.17
N ILE A 160 13.47 -0.87 -12.36
CA ILE A 160 12.81 -0.51 -13.62
C ILE A 160 12.24 -1.76 -14.29
N SER A 161 11.13 -1.60 -15.04
CA SER A 161 10.52 -2.68 -15.83
C SER A 161 10.17 -3.90 -14.96
N GLY A 162 10.64 -5.10 -15.31
CA GLY A 162 10.44 -6.33 -14.54
C GLY A 162 10.88 -6.22 -13.07
N ALA A 163 11.86 -5.37 -12.76
CA ALA A 163 12.29 -5.14 -11.38
C ALA A 163 11.23 -4.42 -10.53
N ALA A 164 10.46 -3.51 -11.13
CA ALA A 164 9.31 -2.89 -10.48
C ALA A 164 8.21 -3.92 -10.17
N ILE A 165 7.97 -4.88 -11.08
CA ILE A 165 7.03 -5.99 -10.88
C ILE A 165 7.46 -6.83 -9.66
N ILE A 166 8.74 -7.18 -9.57
CA ILE A 166 9.30 -7.94 -8.43
C ILE A 166 9.11 -7.16 -7.12
N ALA A 167 9.42 -5.86 -7.12
CA ALA A 167 9.25 -5.01 -5.94
C ALA A 167 7.80 -4.96 -5.46
N LEU A 168 6.82 -4.91 -6.38
CA LEU A 168 5.39 -4.91 -6.06
C LEU A 168 4.92 -6.23 -5.41
N GLY A 169 5.61 -7.34 -5.64
CA GLY A 169 5.35 -8.62 -4.97
C GLY A 169 5.72 -8.63 -3.48
N CYS A 170 6.60 -7.75 -3.03
CA CYS A 170 7.01 -7.65 -1.63
C CYS A 170 5.94 -7.02 -0.74
N ASP A 171 5.93 -7.37 0.54
CA ASP A 171 5.03 -6.78 1.52
C ASP A 171 5.29 -5.28 1.71
N GLU A 172 6.56 -4.87 1.75
CA GLU A 172 6.99 -3.50 1.93
C GLU A 172 8.02 -3.11 0.86
N ILE A 173 8.00 -1.84 0.46
CA ILE A 173 8.98 -1.27 -0.46
C ILE A 173 9.64 -0.08 0.21
N TYR A 174 10.92 -0.19 0.48
CA TYR A 174 11.77 0.92 0.91
C TYR A 174 12.70 1.34 -0.22
N MET A 175 12.91 2.63 -0.36
CA MET A 175 13.73 3.20 -1.42
C MET A 175 14.70 4.25 -0.88
N HIS A 176 15.85 4.37 -1.51
CA HIS A 176 16.63 5.59 -1.33
C HIS A 176 15.83 6.79 -1.87
N PRO A 177 15.90 7.99 -1.26
CA PRO A 177 15.12 9.14 -1.68
C PRO A 177 15.19 9.46 -3.20
N GLU A 178 16.34 9.23 -3.82
CA GLU A 178 16.60 9.48 -5.25
C GLU A 178 16.54 8.22 -6.13
N ALA A 179 16.30 7.04 -5.54
CA ALA A 179 16.13 5.81 -6.31
C ALA A 179 14.86 5.88 -7.17
N ARG A 180 14.82 5.15 -8.26
CA ARG A 180 13.70 5.18 -9.21
C ARG A 180 12.96 3.85 -9.24
N ILE A 181 11.64 3.92 -9.41
CA ILE A 181 10.77 2.76 -9.65
C ILE A 181 9.73 3.08 -10.72
N GLY A 182 9.44 2.13 -11.60
CA GLY A 182 8.41 2.27 -12.62
C GLY A 182 8.82 1.73 -13.99
N ASP A 183 8.28 2.35 -15.05
CA ASP A 183 8.54 2.00 -16.46
C ASP A 183 8.42 0.50 -16.73
N ALA A 184 7.28 -0.09 -16.38
CA ALA A 184 7.03 -1.53 -16.47
C ALA A 184 6.26 -1.92 -17.74
N ALA A 185 6.29 -1.08 -18.79
CA ALA A 185 5.64 -1.40 -20.04
C ALA A 185 6.34 -2.60 -20.73
N PRO A 186 5.56 -3.60 -21.18
CA PRO A 186 6.11 -4.70 -21.93
C PRO A 186 6.57 -4.23 -23.31
N ILE A 187 7.77 -4.64 -23.70
CA ILE A 187 8.37 -4.40 -25.02
C ILE A 187 8.70 -5.71 -25.70
N GLU A 188 8.65 -5.72 -27.01
CA GLU A 188 9.06 -6.85 -27.85
C GLU A 188 10.19 -6.42 -28.78
N ALA A 189 11.17 -7.31 -28.97
CA ALA A 189 12.20 -7.11 -29.99
C ALA A 189 11.64 -7.51 -31.36
N ARG A 190 11.57 -6.56 -32.29
CA ARG A 190 11.10 -6.80 -33.67
C ARG A 190 12.04 -6.12 -34.64
N ASP A 191 12.54 -6.88 -35.59
CA ASP A 191 13.42 -6.38 -36.65
C ASP A 191 14.64 -5.58 -36.15
N GLY A 192 15.15 -5.93 -34.94
CA GLY A 192 16.31 -5.25 -34.32
C GLY A 192 15.98 -3.98 -33.55
N ALA A 193 14.72 -3.61 -33.47
CA ALA A 193 14.22 -2.50 -32.63
C ALA A 193 13.34 -3.02 -31.47
N PHE A 194 13.23 -2.24 -30.41
CA PHE A 194 12.26 -2.50 -29.33
C PHE A 194 10.98 -1.72 -29.63
N GLU A 195 9.88 -2.44 -29.71
CA GLU A 195 8.55 -1.88 -29.94
C GLU A 195 7.64 -2.17 -28.74
N ARG A 196 6.58 -1.37 -28.59
CA ARG A 196 5.53 -1.64 -27.59
C ARG A 196 4.90 -3.01 -27.89
N ALA A 197 4.77 -3.85 -26.88
CA ALA A 197 4.13 -5.13 -27.01
C ALA A 197 2.64 -4.99 -27.44
N PRO A 198 2.04 -6.01 -28.06
CA PRO A 198 0.64 -6.01 -28.46
C PRO A 198 -0.29 -5.73 -27.27
N GLU A 199 -1.46 -5.14 -27.56
CA GLU A 199 -2.45 -4.75 -26.55
C GLU A 199 -2.85 -5.88 -25.60
N LYS A 200 -2.85 -7.12 -26.06
CA LYS A 200 -3.11 -8.29 -25.22
C LYS A 200 -2.06 -8.45 -24.11
N VAL A 201 -0.78 -8.26 -24.43
CA VAL A 201 0.33 -8.36 -23.46
C VAL A 201 0.30 -7.15 -22.51
N LEU A 202 0.00 -5.96 -23.02
CA LEU A 202 -0.16 -4.76 -22.20
C LEU A 202 -1.29 -4.92 -21.18
N SER A 203 -2.47 -5.37 -21.65
CA SER A 203 -3.63 -5.62 -20.76
C SER A 203 -3.31 -6.66 -19.70
N TYR A 204 -2.59 -7.72 -20.06
CA TYR A 204 -2.11 -8.72 -19.12
C TYR A 204 -1.18 -8.10 -18.06
N THR A 205 -0.18 -7.33 -18.49
CA THR A 205 0.79 -6.68 -17.59
C THR A 205 0.09 -5.70 -16.63
N ARG A 206 -0.87 -4.93 -17.11
CA ARG A 206 -1.70 -4.04 -16.26
C ARG A 206 -2.44 -4.83 -15.18
N ASN A 207 -3.09 -5.93 -15.54
CA ASN A 207 -3.79 -6.78 -14.58
C ASN A 207 -2.84 -7.40 -13.55
N LEU A 208 -1.66 -7.82 -13.95
CA LEU A 208 -0.62 -8.33 -13.06
C LEU A 208 -0.23 -7.26 -12.02
N LEU A 209 0.11 -6.05 -12.49
CA LEU A 209 0.49 -4.93 -11.61
C LEU A 209 -0.65 -4.54 -10.66
N ARG A 210 -1.89 -4.47 -11.16
CA ARG A 210 -3.09 -4.24 -10.35
C ARG A 210 -3.20 -5.28 -9.24
N THR A 211 -3.15 -6.56 -9.59
CA THR A 211 -3.31 -7.67 -8.65
C THR A 211 -2.24 -7.66 -7.56
N LEU A 212 -0.97 -7.45 -7.93
CA LEU A 212 0.13 -7.36 -6.97
C LEU A 212 -0.04 -6.15 -6.03
N ALA A 213 -0.41 -5.00 -6.58
CA ALA A 213 -0.63 -3.78 -5.80
C ALA A 213 -1.80 -3.94 -4.81
N GLU A 214 -2.95 -4.43 -5.27
CA GLU A 214 -4.13 -4.67 -4.43
C GLU A 214 -3.85 -5.69 -3.33
N LYS A 215 -3.18 -6.80 -3.65
CA LYS A 215 -2.79 -7.83 -2.67
C LYS A 215 -1.94 -7.25 -1.53
N LYS A 216 -1.13 -6.24 -1.83
CA LYS A 216 -0.22 -5.60 -0.86
C LYS A 216 -0.70 -4.22 -0.37
N GLY A 217 -1.97 -3.88 -0.61
CA GLY A 217 -2.60 -2.64 -0.12
C GLY A 217 -2.09 -1.36 -0.76
N ARG A 218 -1.51 -1.44 -1.96
CA ARG A 218 -1.01 -0.30 -2.72
C ARG A 218 -2.03 0.20 -3.74
N PRO A 219 -1.96 1.49 -4.15
CA PRO A 219 -2.87 2.03 -5.15
C PRO A 219 -2.68 1.37 -6.52
N ALA A 220 -3.66 0.57 -6.95
CA ALA A 220 -3.63 -0.16 -8.21
C ALA A 220 -3.46 0.75 -9.43
N ALA A 221 -4.16 1.90 -9.45
CA ALA A 221 -4.07 2.86 -10.55
C ALA A 221 -2.63 3.39 -10.77
N ILE A 222 -1.87 3.58 -9.68
CA ILE A 222 -0.46 4.00 -9.74
C ILE A 222 0.40 2.88 -10.33
N ALA A 223 0.18 1.64 -9.91
CA ALA A 223 0.91 0.49 -10.44
C ALA A 223 0.63 0.26 -11.94
N GLU A 224 -0.64 0.33 -12.36
CA GLU A 224 -1.01 0.20 -13.78
C GLU A 224 -0.40 1.28 -14.67
N ALA A 225 -0.29 2.52 -14.18
CA ALA A 225 0.33 3.62 -14.93
C ALA A 225 1.82 3.39 -15.20
N MET A 226 2.49 2.48 -14.51
CA MET A 226 3.85 2.06 -14.84
C MET A 226 3.92 1.27 -16.15
N ALA A 227 2.85 0.55 -16.52
CA ALA A 227 2.82 -0.27 -17.73
C ALA A 227 2.16 0.42 -18.92
N ASP A 228 1.27 1.37 -18.69
CA ASP A 228 0.46 1.96 -19.75
C ASP A 228 0.62 3.49 -19.80
N LYS A 229 1.30 3.97 -20.85
CA LYS A 229 1.56 5.39 -21.09
C LYS A 229 0.32 6.22 -21.43
N ASP A 230 -0.79 5.55 -21.76
CA ASP A 230 -2.04 6.22 -22.09
C ASP A 230 -2.97 6.33 -20.87
N LEU A 231 -2.56 5.78 -19.72
CA LEU A 231 -3.34 5.77 -18.49
C LEU A 231 -3.09 7.05 -17.68
N GLU A 232 -4.12 7.85 -17.49
CA GLU A 232 -4.08 9.01 -16.61
C GLU A 232 -4.66 8.68 -15.23
N VAL A 233 -3.89 9.00 -14.19
CA VAL A 233 -4.28 8.79 -12.80
C VAL A 233 -4.55 10.12 -12.12
N PHE A 234 -5.57 10.14 -11.29
CA PHE A 234 -5.98 11.30 -10.50
C PHE A 234 -5.94 10.96 -9.01
N GLN A 235 -5.37 11.86 -8.26
CA GLN A 235 -5.52 11.90 -6.81
C GLN A 235 -6.86 12.56 -6.52
N VAL A 236 -7.68 11.94 -5.70
CA VAL A 236 -9.02 12.39 -5.35
C VAL A 236 -9.29 12.22 -3.87
N VAL A 237 -10.17 13.03 -3.33
CA VAL A 237 -10.66 12.84 -1.95
C VAL A 237 -12.03 12.17 -2.02
N ASN A 238 -12.18 11.08 -1.28
CA ASN A 238 -13.45 10.39 -1.15
C ASN A 238 -14.37 11.20 -0.23
N PRO A 239 -15.50 11.72 -0.72
CA PRO A 239 -16.37 12.63 0.06
C PRO A 239 -17.03 11.96 1.26
N LYS A 240 -17.07 10.62 1.30
CA LYS A 240 -17.68 9.88 2.41
C LYS A 240 -16.68 9.57 3.52
N THR A 241 -15.42 9.33 3.17
CA THR A 241 -14.38 8.91 4.13
C THR A 241 -13.37 10.01 4.42
N GLY A 242 -13.29 11.06 3.58
CA GLY A 242 -12.26 12.10 3.64
C GLY A 242 -10.87 11.61 3.22
N GLU A 243 -10.77 10.39 2.72
CA GLU A 243 -9.48 9.78 2.39
C GLU A 243 -9.05 10.10 0.97
N THR A 244 -7.74 10.25 0.81
CA THR A 244 -7.11 10.37 -0.50
C THR A 244 -7.06 9.01 -1.19
N GLU A 245 -7.58 8.92 -2.39
CA GLU A 245 -7.55 7.76 -3.28
C GLU A 245 -6.88 8.11 -4.60
N PHE A 246 -6.38 7.07 -5.30
CA PHE A 246 -5.86 7.21 -6.66
C PHE A 246 -6.77 6.43 -7.60
N LYS A 247 -7.29 7.10 -8.62
CA LYS A 247 -8.24 6.54 -9.58
C LYS A 247 -7.80 6.84 -11.00
N THR A 248 -8.01 5.90 -11.89
CA THR A 248 -7.88 6.15 -13.33
C THR A 248 -9.03 7.04 -13.83
N ARG A 249 -8.86 7.67 -14.99
CA ARG A 249 -9.91 8.43 -15.64
C ARG A 249 -11.18 7.58 -15.83
N ASP A 250 -11.03 6.34 -16.26
CA ASP A 250 -12.14 5.42 -16.49
C ASP A 250 -12.87 5.03 -15.20
N GLU A 251 -12.12 4.81 -14.12
CA GLU A 251 -12.70 4.54 -12.81
C GLU A 251 -13.52 5.72 -12.30
N LEU A 252 -13.05 6.94 -12.52
CA LEU A 252 -13.79 8.16 -12.17
C LEU A 252 -15.07 8.32 -12.99
N HIS A 253 -15.03 8.00 -14.29
CA HIS A 253 -16.24 8.06 -15.15
C HIS A 253 -17.27 7.00 -14.78
N LYS A 254 -16.83 5.81 -14.35
CA LYS A 254 -17.70 4.72 -13.92
C LYS A 254 -18.20 4.86 -12.48
N ALA A 255 -17.59 5.74 -11.69
CA ALA A 255 -17.98 5.93 -10.30
C ALA A 255 -19.38 6.57 -10.20
N LYS A 256 -20.23 5.98 -9.32
CA LYS A 256 -21.56 6.51 -9.02
C LYS A 256 -21.56 7.73 -8.11
N GLN A 257 -20.40 8.08 -7.56
CA GLN A 257 -20.21 9.23 -6.66
C GLN A 257 -19.27 10.24 -7.28
N GLU A 258 -19.47 11.50 -6.98
CA GLU A 258 -18.51 12.54 -7.29
C GLU A 258 -17.38 12.49 -6.25
N PHE A 259 -16.16 12.72 -6.73
CA PHE A 259 -14.98 12.83 -5.89
C PHE A 259 -14.56 14.30 -5.84
N ASP A 260 -14.20 14.77 -4.65
CA ASP A 260 -13.67 16.10 -4.45
C ASP A 260 -12.18 16.18 -4.80
N ASP A 261 -11.67 17.40 -5.01
CA ASP A 261 -10.24 17.71 -5.20
C ASP A 261 -9.52 16.80 -6.20
N ARG A 262 -10.03 16.75 -7.45
CA ARG A 262 -9.43 15.97 -8.53
C ARG A 262 -8.13 16.61 -9.02
N GLN A 263 -7.00 16.05 -8.64
CA GLN A 263 -5.69 16.48 -9.10
C GLN A 263 -5.04 15.36 -9.92
N ARG A 264 -4.65 15.67 -11.17
CA ARG A 264 -3.92 14.68 -11.97
C ARG A 264 -2.54 14.45 -11.38
N VAL A 265 -2.13 13.19 -11.29
CA VAL A 265 -0.76 12.79 -10.98
C VAL A 265 0.14 13.19 -12.16
N PRO A 266 1.08 14.12 -12.00
CA PRO A 266 1.85 14.67 -13.14
C PRO A 266 2.62 13.61 -13.93
N GLU A 267 3.09 12.57 -13.25
CA GLU A 267 3.89 11.50 -13.80
C GLU A 267 3.07 10.53 -14.69
N SER A 268 1.73 10.52 -14.54
CA SER A 268 0.81 9.68 -15.34
C SER A 268 0.16 10.46 -16.51
N ARG A 269 0.82 11.47 -17.03
CA ARG A 269 0.33 12.18 -18.22
C ARG A 269 0.42 11.29 -19.45
N LYS A 270 -0.47 11.54 -20.42
CA LYS A 270 -0.49 10.83 -21.71
C LYS A 270 0.89 10.76 -22.34
N ASP A 271 1.19 9.65 -22.97
CA ASP A 271 2.48 9.32 -23.61
C ASP A 271 3.67 9.19 -22.63
N ASN A 272 3.42 9.06 -21.32
CA ASN A 272 4.43 8.91 -20.31
C ASN A 272 4.19 7.69 -19.43
N LEU A 273 5.16 6.79 -19.33
CA LEU A 273 5.15 5.69 -18.37
C LEU A 273 5.51 6.23 -16.99
N LEU A 274 4.70 5.88 -15.99
CA LEU A 274 4.96 6.34 -14.63
C LEU A 274 6.28 5.80 -14.12
N THR A 275 7.19 6.72 -13.83
CA THR A 275 8.47 6.47 -13.15
C THR A 275 8.67 7.54 -12.11
N VAL A 276 8.94 7.14 -10.87
CA VAL A 276 9.00 8.06 -9.73
C VAL A 276 10.22 7.82 -8.86
N THR A 277 10.64 8.88 -8.17
CA THR A 277 11.69 8.79 -7.14
C THR A 277 11.16 8.16 -5.85
N GLY A 278 12.06 7.74 -4.94
CA GLY A 278 11.66 7.18 -3.65
C GLY A 278 10.82 8.14 -2.80
N ARG A 279 11.12 9.45 -2.82
CA ARG A 279 10.27 10.46 -2.16
C ARG A 279 8.87 10.47 -2.75
N ARG A 280 8.78 10.50 -4.08
CA ARG A 280 7.50 10.55 -4.78
C ARG A 280 6.70 9.26 -4.67
N ALA A 281 7.37 8.11 -4.68
CA ALA A 281 6.75 6.80 -4.45
C ALA A 281 6.04 6.74 -3.08
N HIS A 282 6.65 7.32 -2.05
CA HIS A 282 6.02 7.44 -0.73
C HIS A 282 4.77 8.33 -0.76
N GLU A 283 4.84 9.52 -1.36
CA GLU A 283 3.70 10.43 -1.51
C GLU A 283 2.52 9.77 -2.24
N LEU A 284 2.83 8.94 -3.25
CA LEU A 284 1.86 8.17 -4.01
C LEU A 284 1.42 6.86 -3.29
N ARG A 285 1.83 6.64 -2.06
CA ARG A 285 1.53 5.43 -1.26
C ARG A 285 1.96 4.12 -1.93
N LEU A 286 2.96 4.18 -2.78
CA LEU A 286 3.55 3.02 -3.43
C LEU A 286 4.64 2.38 -2.57
N ALA A 287 5.38 3.20 -1.83
CA ALA A 287 6.50 2.81 -0.97
C ALA A 287 6.39 3.41 0.44
N GLU A 288 7.10 2.81 1.35
CA GLU A 288 7.29 3.29 2.72
C GLU A 288 8.13 4.60 2.73
N PRO A 289 8.19 5.32 3.86
CA PRO A 289 9.08 6.49 3.96
C PRO A 289 10.48 6.15 3.50
N PRO A 290 11.11 6.99 2.64
CA PRO A 290 12.41 6.69 2.08
C PRO A 290 13.49 6.60 3.16
N VAL A 291 14.50 5.78 2.91
CA VAL A 291 15.65 5.56 3.80
C VAL A 291 16.97 5.78 3.06
N SER A 292 17.96 6.36 3.73
CA SER A 292 19.24 6.72 3.14
C SER A 292 20.21 5.53 2.92
N GLY A 293 19.92 4.38 3.55
CA GLY A 293 20.76 3.20 3.44
C GLY A 293 20.32 2.04 4.31
N ARG A 294 21.11 0.96 4.28
CA ARG A 294 20.76 -0.30 4.98
C ARG A 294 20.65 -0.16 6.50
N GLU A 295 21.44 0.69 7.12
CA GLU A 295 21.39 0.88 8.57
C GLU A 295 20.08 1.55 9.01
N GLU A 296 19.65 2.58 8.27
CA GLU A 296 18.34 3.18 8.51
C GLU A 296 17.20 2.20 8.19
N LEU A 297 17.34 1.39 7.12
CA LEU A 297 16.40 0.33 6.80
C LEU A 297 16.27 -0.68 7.97
N LYS A 298 17.38 -1.15 8.53
CA LYS A 298 17.38 -2.04 9.71
C LYS A 298 16.62 -1.42 10.88
N GLN A 299 16.85 -0.14 11.17
CA GLN A 299 16.14 0.59 12.23
C GLN A 299 14.63 0.65 11.96
N ARG A 300 14.20 0.95 10.72
CA ARG A 300 12.79 0.98 10.33
C ARG A 300 12.11 -0.39 10.44
N LEU A 301 12.86 -1.45 10.19
CA LEU A 301 12.38 -2.82 10.28
C LEU A 301 12.42 -3.39 11.70
N GLY A 302 12.96 -2.66 12.68
CA GLY A 302 13.15 -3.14 14.05
C GLY A 302 14.26 -4.19 14.17
N ILE A 303 15.16 -4.29 13.19
CA ILE A 303 16.28 -5.22 13.18
C ILE A 303 17.43 -4.63 14.01
N PRO A 304 17.93 -5.33 15.05
CA PRO A 304 19.07 -4.84 15.83
C PRO A 304 20.29 -4.52 14.96
N ALA A 305 20.99 -3.43 15.27
CA ALA A 305 22.16 -3.00 14.49
C ALA A 305 23.25 -4.09 14.41
N VAL A 306 23.40 -4.89 15.47
CA VAL A 306 24.38 -5.99 15.56
C VAL A 306 23.99 -7.23 14.74
N THR A 307 22.75 -7.29 14.20
CA THR A 307 22.32 -8.43 13.40
C THR A 307 23.06 -8.44 12.07
N GLU A 308 23.86 -9.47 11.85
CA GLU A 308 24.46 -9.70 10.54
C GLU A 308 23.39 -10.18 9.55
N LEU A 309 23.29 -9.50 8.42
CA LEU A 309 22.43 -9.94 7.32
C LEU A 309 23.15 -11.07 6.58
N LYS A 310 22.60 -12.28 6.59
CA LYS A 310 23.11 -13.38 5.76
C LYS A 310 22.96 -12.97 4.30
N ARG A 311 24.02 -12.41 3.72
CA ARG A 311 24.01 -11.92 2.35
C ARG A 311 24.23 -13.05 1.36
N ILE A 312 23.27 -13.26 0.48
CA ILE A 312 23.39 -14.19 -0.63
C ILE A 312 23.35 -13.38 -1.94
N GLN A 313 24.44 -13.48 -2.65
CA GLN A 313 24.62 -12.86 -3.96
C GLN A 313 25.05 -13.95 -4.94
N ARG A 314 24.52 -13.89 -6.16
CA ARG A 314 25.02 -14.72 -7.23
C ARG A 314 26.43 -14.25 -7.60
N THR A 315 27.43 -15.09 -7.39
CA THR A 315 28.77 -14.88 -7.91
C THR A 315 28.83 -15.49 -9.32
N TRP A 316 29.11 -14.65 -10.30
CA TRP A 316 29.43 -15.11 -11.65
C TRP A 316 30.82 -15.73 -11.62
N VAL A 317 30.92 -16.95 -12.08
CA VAL A 317 32.17 -17.59 -12.49
C VAL A 317 32.24 -17.54 -13.99
#